data_5f60542f775ea01a5dc455494fc9051f
#
_entry.id   5f60542f775ea01a5dc455494fc9051f
#
_cell.length_a   1.000
_cell.length_b   1.000
_cell.length_c   1.000
_cell.angle_alpha   90.00
_cell.angle_beta   90.00
_cell.angle_gamma   90.00
#
_symmetry.space_group_name_H-M   'P 1'
#
loop_
_entity.id
_entity.type
_entity.pdbx_description
1 polymer ?
#
loop_
_entity_poly.entity_id
_entity_poly.type
_entity_poly.pdbx_seq_one_letter_code
_entity_poly.pdbx_strand_id
1 'polypeptide(L)'
;MDQQSSVVEFSANPAKDMQLTMRRIDRREWWLWSYAIMVTLLLLTAVSSFAFPALLSGADGYYSFFLNQAVRGLVGMVLIFNVYVIYQQLQISRIRRQLTDQVFAVDKVETLAQEVYKMALLDPLTGLFNRRYIEQRLEDEIKRSERHGRPLSVILFDLDEFKQVNDTYGHGAGDALLKTFAERLSKATRGSDASARYGGDEFLVVLPECKPENVQHVLKRLEGIRVEIEGHNLPIVISAGWADLLSGESAKDLLARADAELYANKRAKSAAQSRPVAS
;
A
#
# COMPACT_ATOMS: atom_id res chain seq x y z
N MET A 1 15.60 -8.29 -34.72
CA MET A 1 16.20 -7.15 -33.98
C MET A 1 15.40 -7.01 -32.71
N ASP A 2 15.87 -7.75 -31.70
CA ASP A 2 15.24 -7.84 -30.39
C ASP A 2 15.61 -6.62 -29.55
N GLN A 3 14.61 -5.87 -29.11
CA GLN A 3 14.75 -4.98 -27.96
C GLN A 3 14.06 -5.66 -26.76
N GLN A 4 14.86 -6.33 -25.97
CA GLN A 4 14.48 -6.80 -24.66
C GLN A 4 14.21 -5.60 -23.74
N SER A 5 12.97 -5.43 -23.40
CA SER A 5 12.50 -4.56 -22.32
C SER A 5 13.03 -5.13 -21.01
N SER A 6 14.00 -4.45 -20.40
CA SER A 6 14.43 -4.66 -19.02
C SER A 6 13.28 -4.24 -18.07
N VAL A 7 12.47 -5.21 -17.71
CA VAL A 7 11.54 -5.10 -16.57
C VAL A 7 12.41 -5.03 -15.31
N VAL A 8 12.49 -3.86 -14.70
CA VAL A 8 13.03 -3.71 -13.35
C VAL A 8 12.08 -4.46 -12.43
N GLU A 9 12.46 -5.67 -12.02
CA GLU A 9 11.81 -6.40 -10.93
C GLU A 9 11.91 -5.54 -9.66
N PHE A 10 10.83 -4.89 -9.32
CA PHE A 10 10.67 -4.23 -8.04
C PHE A 10 10.60 -5.34 -6.97
N SER A 11 11.67 -5.50 -6.21
CA SER A 11 11.79 -6.50 -5.15
C SER A 11 10.59 -6.40 -4.20
N ALA A 12 9.95 -7.51 -3.95
CA ALA A 12 8.72 -7.60 -3.14
C ALA A 12 8.93 -7.34 -1.63
N ASN A 13 10.14 -6.94 -1.20
CA ASN A 13 10.40 -6.64 0.20
C ASN A 13 11.60 -5.69 0.40
N PRO A 14 11.40 -4.36 0.30
CA PRO A 14 12.45 -3.35 0.42
C PRO A 14 13.17 -3.40 1.79
N ALA A 15 12.48 -3.82 2.85
CA ALA A 15 13.07 -4.00 4.18
C ALA A 15 14.11 -5.13 4.22
N LYS A 16 13.90 -6.21 3.46
CA LYS A 16 14.82 -7.36 3.39
C LYS A 16 16.09 -7.01 2.59
N ASP A 17 15.93 -6.27 1.51
CA ASP A 17 17.07 -5.79 0.71
C ASP A 17 17.89 -4.73 1.47
N MET A 18 17.24 -3.88 2.25
CA MET A 18 17.90 -2.94 3.15
C MET A 18 18.69 -3.66 4.24
N GLN A 19 18.14 -4.73 4.86
CA GLN A 19 18.86 -5.55 5.84
C GLN A 19 20.09 -6.26 5.24
N LEU A 20 19.98 -6.76 4.01
CA LEU A 20 21.10 -7.39 3.30
C LEU A 20 22.18 -6.36 2.93
N THR A 21 21.78 -5.17 2.55
CA THR A 21 22.70 -4.07 2.26
C THR A 21 23.40 -3.58 3.52
N MET A 22 22.69 -3.45 4.65
CA MET A 22 23.28 -3.13 5.94
C MET A 22 24.30 -4.17 6.41
N ARG A 23 24.01 -5.48 6.29
CA ARG A 23 24.97 -6.54 6.63
C ARG A 23 26.22 -6.51 5.75
N ARG A 24 26.13 -6.11 4.48
CA ARG A 24 27.32 -5.93 3.62
C ARG A 24 28.16 -4.73 4.04
N ILE A 25 27.53 -3.66 4.47
CA ILE A 25 28.19 -2.45 4.97
C ILE A 25 28.92 -2.73 6.27
N ASP A 26 28.27 -3.42 7.23
CA ASP A 26 28.90 -3.82 8.50
C ASP A 26 30.14 -4.70 8.29
N ARG A 27 30.08 -5.64 7.34
CA ARG A 27 31.23 -6.49 7.00
C ARG A 27 32.41 -5.68 6.45
N ARG A 28 32.14 -4.65 5.63
CA ARG A 28 33.16 -3.76 5.05
C ARG A 28 33.80 -2.87 6.12
N GLU A 29 33.04 -2.41 7.10
CA GLU A 29 33.55 -1.65 8.25
C GLU A 29 34.46 -2.49 9.14
N TRP A 30 34.13 -3.74 9.37
CA TRP A 30 34.96 -4.68 10.13
C TRP A 30 36.34 -4.87 9.46
N TRP A 31 36.40 -4.93 8.12
CA TRP A 31 37.66 -4.97 7.39
C TRP A 31 38.51 -3.70 7.55
N LEU A 32 37.88 -2.52 7.55
CA LEU A 32 38.60 -1.26 7.77
C LEU A 32 39.19 -1.18 9.18
N TRP A 33 38.44 -1.62 10.19
CA TRP A 33 38.96 -1.74 11.55
C TRP A 33 40.14 -2.73 11.64
N SER A 34 40.00 -3.89 11.00
CA SER A 34 41.06 -4.90 10.96
C SER A 34 42.33 -4.35 10.28
N TYR A 35 42.19 -3.57 9.21
CA TYR A 35 43.31 -2.90 8.54
C TYR A 35 43.96 -1.85 9.42
N ALA A 36 43.23 -1.01 10.10
CA ALA A 36 43.76 0.01 11.00
C ALA A 36 44.53 -0.63 12.17
N ILE A 37 44.00 -1.68 12.78
CA ILE A 37 44.66 -2.44 13.82
C ILE A 37 45.93 -3.11 13.29
N MET A 38 45.88 -3.74 12.14
CA MET A 38 47.02 -4.40 11.50
C MET A 38 48.16 -3.43 11.20
N VAL A 39 47.85 -2.27 10.61
CA VAL A 39 48.85 -1.23 10.33
C VAL A 39 49.46 -0.68 11.63
N THR A 40 48.64 -0.48 12.65
CA THR A 40 49.14 -0.02 13.96
C THR A 40 50.07 -1.05 14.60
N LEU A 41 49.75 -2.34 14.58
CA LEU A 41 50.60 -3.43 15.09
C LEU A 41 51.90 -3.53 14.29
N LEU A 42 51.86 -3.41 12.95
CA LEU A 42 53.02 -3.44 12.08
C LEU A 42 53.97 -2.29 12.36
N LEU A 43 53.42 -1.07 12.56
CA LEU A 43 54.23 0.10 12.99
C LEU A 43 54.81 -0.05 14.37
N LEU A 44 54.06 -0.60 15.34
CA LEU A 44 54.55 -0.87 16.69
C LEU A 44 55.68 -1.89 16.68
N THR A 45 55.58 -2.98 15.89
CA THR A 45 56.62 -3.98 15.75
C THR A 45 57.88 -3.44 15.06
N ALA A 46 57.69 -2.61 14.01
CA ALA A 46 58.80 -1.95 13.35
C ALA A 46 59.56 -0.99 14.29
N VAL A 47 58.83 -0.15 15.04
CA VAL A 47 59.39 0.77 16.02
C VAL A 47 60.12 -0.01 17.13
N SER A 48 59.54 -1.09 17.66
CA SER A 48 60.15 -1.96 18.66
C SER A 48 61.42 -2.62 18.15
N SER A 49 61.44 -3.12 16.91
CA SER A 49 62.60 -3.76 16.29
C SER A 49 63.75 -2.78 16.09
N PHE A 50 63.51 -1.51 15.84
CA PHE A 50 64.58 -0.49 15.73
C PHE A 50 65.04 0.03 17.10
N ALA A 51 64.12 0.18 18.05
CA ALA A 51 64.44 0.75 19.36
C ALA A 51 65.15 -0.28 20.31
N PHE A 52 64.83 -1.55 20.20
CA PHE A 52 65.34 -2.57 21.14
C PHE A 52 66.86 -2.85 20.95
N PRO A 53 67.45 -2.98 19.73
CA PRO A 53 68.90 -3.09 19.58
C PRO A 53 69.68 -1.87 20.05
N ALA A 54 69.14 -0.67 19.85
CA ALA A 54 69.78 0.60 20.27
C ALA A 54 69.81 0.73 21.82
N LEU A 55 68.89 0.14 22.52
CA LEU A 55 68.83 0.06 23.97
C LEU A 55 69.85 -0.92 24.56
N LEU A 56 70.16 -2.02 23.82
CA LEU A 56 71.09 -3.07 24.25
C LEU A 56 72.56 -2.83 23.88
N SER A 57 72.82 -2.03 22.82
CA SER A 57 74.17 -1.92 22.23
C SER A 57 75.03 -0.81 22.83
N GLY A 58 74.56 -0.03 23.83
CA GLY A 58 75.39 1.04 24.48
C GLY A 58 76.05 2.03 23.49
N ALA A 59 75.45 2.22 22.30
CA ALA A 59 75.94 3.10 21.26
C ALA A 59 76.01 4.57 21.70
N ASP A 60 77.07 5.24 21.29
CA ASP A 60 77.42 6.62 21.63
C ASP A 60 76.23 7.55 21.74
N GLY A 61 76.14 8.28 22.86
CA GLY A 61 74.95 9.00 23.32
C GLY A 61 74.30 10.01 22.33
N TYR A 62 74.99 10.40 21.28
CA TYR A 62 74.49 11.33 20.27
C TYR A 62 73.50 10.66 19.30
N TYR A 63 73.84 9.50 18.76
CA TYR A 63 72.94 8.74 17.84
C TYR A 63 71.75 8.18 18.57
N SER A 64 71.88 7.73 19.78
CA SER A 64 70.77 7.21 20.60
C SER A 64 69.76 8.29 20.95
N PHE A 65 70.18 9.55 21.14
CA PHE A 65 69.29 10.68 21.42
C PHE A 65 68.37 11.00 20.24
N PHE A 66 68.94 11.14 19.02
CA PHE A 66 68.15 11.43 17.80
C PHE A 66 67.23 10.28 17.43
N LEU A 67 67.67 9.04 17.56
CA LEU A 67 66.83 7.84 17.28
C LEU A 67 65.63 7.77 18.23
N ASN A 68 65.84 8.01 19.54
CA ASN A 68 64.79 8.08 20.52
C ASN A 68 63.76 9.19 20.26
N GLN A 69 64.22 10.34 19.76
CA GLN A 69 63.34 11.45 19.46
C GLN A 69 62.49 11.18 18.19
N ALA A 70 63.07 10.56 17.16
CA ALA A 70 62.36 10.12 15.93
C ALA A 70 61.30 9.05 16.25
N VAL A 71 61.64 8.06 17.08
CA VAL A 71 60.72 7.00 17.53
C VAL A 71 59.55 7.57 18.30
N ARG A 72 59.79 8.53 19.25
CA ARG A 72 58.70 9.19 20.00
C ARG A 72 57.80 10.01 19.07
N GLY A 73 58.36 10.69 18.09
CA GLY A 73 57.58 11.42 17.07
C GLY A 73 56.68 10.50 16.25
N LEU A 74 57.23 9.37 15.81
CA LEU A 74 56.49 8.38 15.03
C LEU A 74 55.33 7.77 15.83
N VAL A 75 55.61 7.37 17.12
CA VAL A 75 54.56 6.87 18.02
C VAL A 75 53.46 7.91 18.23
N GLY A 76 53.83 9.16 18.48
CA GLY A 76 52.89 10.28 18.60
C GLY A 76 52.01 10.45 17.35
N MET A 77 52.59 10.38 16.14
CA MET A 77 51.88 10.48 14.91
C MET A 77 50.87 9.33 14.70
N VAL A 78 51.27 8.11 15.03
CA VAL A 78 50.40 6.92 14.96
C VAL A 78 49.22 7.04 15.95
N LEU A 79 49.45 7.52 17.15
CA LEU A 79 48.37 7.72 18.11
C LEU A 79 47.39 8.80 17.66
N ILE A 80 47.89 9.94 17.17
CA ILE A 80 47.03 11.01 16.63
C ILE A 80 46.19 10.48 15.44
N PHE A 81 46.81 9.73 14.51
CA PHE A 81 46.13 9.13 13.41
C PHE A 81 45.03 8.16 13.86
N ASN A 82 45.28 7.30 14.84
CA ASN A 82 44.26 6.38 15.35
C ASN A 82 43.10 7.14 16.02
N VAL A 83 43.39 8.16 16.84
CA VAL A 83 42.35 9.00 17.44
C VAL A 83 41.52 9.68 16.35
N TYR A 84 42.14 10.20 15.27
CA TYR A 84 41.44 10.79 14.13
C TYR A 84 40.54 9.78 13.41
N VAL A 85 41.02 8.56 13.14
CA VAL A 85 40.23 7.50 12.50
C VAL A 85 39.02 7.12 13.35
N ILE A 86 39.22 6.96 14.66
CA ILE A 86 38.13 6.66 15.61
C ILE A 86 37.09 7.79 15.60
N TYR A 87 37.55 9.04 15.66
CA TYR A 87 36.66 10.20 15.62
C TYR A 87 35.82 10.24 14.34
N GLN A 88 36.45 10.04 13.17
CA GLN A 88 35.78 9.98 11.88
C GLN A 88 34.74 8.86 11.83
N GLN A 89 35.08 7.69 12.34
CA GLN A 89 34.19 6.55 12.37
C GLN A 89 32.94 6.80 13.25
N LEU A 90 33.15 7.45 14.41
CA LEU A 90 32.04 7.84 15.28
C LEU A 90 31.11 8.87 14.61
N GLN A 91 31.67 9.80 13.85
CA GLN A 91 30.88 10.80 13.11
C GLN A 91 30.06 10.14 12.00
N ILE A 92 30.68 9.27 11.20
CA ILE A 92 29.99 8.55 10.13
C ILE A 92 28.84 7.69 10.71
N SER A 93 29.09 6.97 11.80
CA SER A 93 28.07 6.14 12.42
C SER A 93 26.89 6.94 13.00
N ARG A 94 27.15 8.16 13.53
CA ARG A 94 26.08 9.07 13.99
C ARG A 94 25.22 9.55 12.83
N ILE A 95 25.86 10.01 11.76
CA ILE A 95 25.14 10.50 10.55
C ILE A 95 24.29 9.37 9.95
N ARG A 96 24.82 8.16 9.86
CA ARG A 96 24.09 6.98 9.38
C ARG A 96 22.85 6.66 10.20
N ARG A 97 22.98 6.68 11.54
CA ARG A 97 21.82 6.46 12.42
C ARG A 97 20.74 7.51 12.17
N GLN A 98 21.13 8.78 12.11
CA GLN A 98 20.18 9.86 11.85
C GLN A 98 19.47 9.70 10.48
N LEU A 99 20.20 9.34 9.42
CA LEU A 99 19.62 9.09 8.11
C LEU A 99 18.67 7.89 8.12
N THR A 100 19.05 6.82 8.81
CA THR A 100 18.19 5.64 8.94
C THR A 100 16.89 5.97 9.67
N ASP A 101 16.97 6.71 10.78
CA ASP A 101 15.81 7.13 11.55
C ASP A 101 14.87 8.04 10.73
N GLN A 102 15.44 8.93 9.91
CA GLN A 102 14.67 9.78 9.01
C GLN A 102 13.95 8.97 7.91
N VAL A 103 14.62 7.99 7.30
CA VAL A 103 14.01 7.12 6.29
C VAL A 103 12.84 6.33 6.88
N PHE A 104 13.01 5.75 8.08
CA PHE A 104 11.92 5.05 8.76
C PHE A 104 10.76 5.98 9.13
N ALA A 105 11.04 7.22 9.53
CA ALA A 105 10.01 8.20 9.84
C ALA A 105 9.19 8.57 8.59
N VAL A 106 9.84 8.77 7.44
CA VAL A 106 9.18 9.07 6.16
C VAL A 106 8.31 7.90 5.71
N ASP A 107 8.83 6.68 5.72
CA ASP A 107 8.10 5.46 5.35
C ASP A 107 6.85 5.27 6.23
N LYS A 108 6.98 5.50 7.54
CA LYS A 108 5.85 5.45 8.46
C LYS A 108 4.79 6.51 8.15
N VAL A 109 5.20 7.75 7.84
CA VAL A 109 4.26 8.82 7.46
C VAL A 109 3.56 8.48 6.15
N GLU A 110 4.25 7.95 5.17
CA GLU A 110 3.67 7.52 3.90
C GLU A 110 2.65 6.40 4.09
N THR A 111 2.98 5.39 4.89
CA THR A 111 2.06 4.29 5.23
C THR A 111 0.80 4.81 5.90
N LEU A 112 0.94 5.68 6.92
CA LEU A 112 -0.19 6.29 7.61
C LEU A 112 -1.04 7.16 6.66
N ALA A 113 -0.39 7.92 5.78
CA ALA A 113 -1.11 8.72 4.78
C ALA A 113 -1.92 7.85 3.82
N GLN A 114 -1.36 6.72 3.38
CA GLN A 114 -2.08 5.75 2.55
C GLN A 114 -3.25 5.09 3.28
N GLU A 115 -3.10 4.76 4.57
CA GLU A 115 -4.21 4.23 5.37
C GLU A 115 -5.32 5.25 5.54
N VAL A 116 -4.99 6.50 5.89
CA VAL A 116 -5.97 7.60 6.00
C VAL A 116 -6.67 7.84 4.67
N TYR A 117 -5.93 7.82 3.56
CA TYR A 117 -6.50 7.96 2.22
C TYR A 117 -7.48 6.83 1.89
N LYS A 118 -7.10 5.57 2.18
CA LYS A 118 -8.02 4.42 2.00
C LYS A 118 -9.28 4.56 2.83
N MET A 119 -9.15 4.90 4.13
CA MET A 119 -10.31 5.10 5.01
C MET A 119 -11.21 6.25 4.55
N ALA A 120 -10.65 7.28 3.94
CA ALA A 120 -11.42 8.42 3.41
C ALA A 120 -12.22 8.05 2.16
N LEU A 121 -11.80 7.06 1.37
CA LEU A 121 -12.41 6.73 0.08
C LEU A 121 -13.19 5.42 0.08
N LEU A 122 -12.78 4.43 0.89
CA LEU A 122 -13.33 3.08 0.83
C LEU A 122 -14.27 2.80 2.02
N ASP A 123 -15.21 1.89 1.80
CA ASP A 123 -15.96 1.23 2.86
C ASP A 123 -15.10 0.11 3.47
N PRO A 124 -14.89 0.12 4.80
CA PRO A 124 -13.96 -0.80 5.46
C PRO A 124 -14.42 -2.27 5.43
N LEU A 125 -15.73 -2.53 5.28
CA LEU A 125 -16.27 -3.88 5.24
C LEU A 125 -16.12 -4.52 3.86
N THR A 126 -16.47 -3.76 2.80
CA THR A 126 -16.61 -4.28 1.45
C THR A 126 -15.41 -4.00 0.56
N GLY A 127 -14.56 -3.03 0.92
CA GLY A 127 -13.43 -2.57 0.11
C GLY A 127 -13.83 -1.78 -1.15
N LEU A 128 -15.12 -1.59 -1.41
CA LEU A 128 -15.61 -0.70 -2.45
C LEU A 128 -15.48 0.76 -2.01
N PHE A 129 -15.73 1.70 -2.93
CA PHE A 129 -15.81 3.10 -2.54
C PHE A 129 -16.92 3.33 -1.51
N ASN A 130 -16.72 4.32 -0.64
CA ASN A 130 -17.76 4.74 0.28
C ASN A 130 -18.71 5.75 -0.38
N ARG A 131 -19.84 6.04 0.30
CA ARG A 131 -20.86 6.95 -0.17
C ARG A 131 -20.31 8.33 -0.53
N ARG A 132 -19.47 8.90 0.36
CA ARG A 132 -18.93 10.25 0.15
C ARG A 132 -18.12 10.37 -1.13
N TYR A 133 -17.28 9.38 -1.40
CA TYR A 133 -16.44 9.38 -2.59
C TYR A 133 -17.27 9.21 -3.86
N ILE A 134 -18.24 8.28 -3.87
CA ILE A 134 -19.01 8.00 -5.08
C ILE A 134 -19.94 9.17 -5.46
N GLU A 135 -20.49 9.89 -4.47
CA GLU A 135 -21.28 11.10 -4.72
C GLU A 135 -20.42 12.16 -5.41
N GLN A 136 -19.22 12.44 -4.91
CA GLN A 136 -18.28 13.36 -5.54
C GLN A 136 -17.88 12.89 -6.93
N ARG A 137 -17.58 11.61 -7.10
CA ARG A 137 -17.22 11.00 -8.38
C ARG A 137 -18.35 11.15 -9.41
N LEU A 138 -19.60 10.96 -9.00
CA LEU A 138 -20.77 11.12 -9.85
C LEU A 138 -20.88 12.55 -10.37
N GLU A 139 -20.73 13.55 -9.50
CA GLU A 139 -20.75 14.96 -9.92
C GLU A 139 -19.67 15.28 -10.96
N ASP A 140 -18.46 14.72 -10.78
CA ASP A 140 -17.35 14.95 -11.71
C ASP A 140 -17.59 14.24 -13.06
N GLU A 141 -18.19 13.03 -13.04
CA GLU A 141 -18.54 12.32 -14.28
C GLU A 141 -19.72 12.98 -15.03
N ILE A 142 -20.68 13.59 -14.31
CA ILE A 142 -21.74 14.41 -14.93
C ILE A 142 -21.12 15.58 -15.73
N LYS A 143 -20.24 16.36 -15.08
CA LYS A 143 -19.53 17.47 -15.73
C LYS A 143 -18.71 16.99 -16.95
N ARG A 144 -18.09 15.81 -16.84
CA ARG A 144 -17.32 15.20 -17.93
C ARG A 144 -18.23 14.76 -19.08
N SER A 145 -19.36 14.09 -18.77
CA SER A 145 -20.38 13.66 -19.70
C SER A 145 -20.94 14.83 -20.51
N GLU A 146 -21.34 15.90 -19.84
CA GLU A 146 -21.86 17.12 -20.47
C GLU A 146 -20.83 17.79 -21.39
N ARG A 147 -19.57 17.92 -20.94
CA ARG A 147 -18.49 18.54 -21.73
C ARG A 147 -18.18 17.79 -23.02
N HIS A 148 -18.25 16.45 -22.98
CA HIS A 148 -17.82 15.60 -24.09
C HIS A 148 -18.98 14.98 -24.87
N GLY A 149 -20.23 15.18 -24.46
CA GLY A 149 -21.39 14.54 -25.06
C GLY A 149 -21.40 13.02 -24.96
N ARG A 150 -20.82 12.46 -23.89
CA ARG A 150 -20.70 11.00 -23.69
C ARG A 150 -21.79 10.51 -22.74
N PRO A 151 -22.37 9.31 -22.99
CA PRO A 151 -23.41 8.78 -22.12
C PRO A 151 -22.86 8.46 -20.72
N LEU A 152 -23.71 8.63 -19.71
CA LEU A 152 -23.43 8.25 -18.34
C LEU A 152 -24.66 7.55 -17.79
N SER A 153 -24.51 6.39 -17.16
CA SER A 153 -25.58 5.68 -16.47
C SER A 153 -25.20 5.39 -15.03
N VAL A 154 -26.19 5.25 -14.19
CA VAL A 154 -26.02 4.80 -12.79
C VAL A 154 -26.91 3.60 -12.52
N ILE A 155 -26.49 2.73 -11.59
CA ILE A 155 -27.28 1.61 -11.10
C ILE A 155 -27.28 1.67 -9.58
N LEU A 156 -28.46 1.66 -8.97
CA LEU A 156 -28.67 1.42 -7.55
C LEU A 156 -29.07 -0.04 -7.35
N PHE A 157 -28.42 -0.69 -6.41
CA PHE A 157 -28.72 -2.04 -5.96
C PHE A 157 -29.14 -2.03 -4.50
N ASP A 158 -30.00 -2.98 -4.14
CA ASP A 158 -30.37 -3.25 -2.77
C ASP A 158 -30.45 -4.77 -2.60
N LEU A 159 -29.91 -5.29 -1.50
CA LEU A 159 -29.93 -6.70 -1.18
C LEU A 159 -31.26 -7.05 -0.51
N ASP A 160 -32.10 -7.75 -1.27
CA ASP A 160 -33.42 -8.16 -0.80
C ASP A 160 -33.29 -9.09 0.44
N GLU A 161 -34.17 -8.89 1.43
CA GLU A 161 -34.24 -9.70 2.66
C GLU A 161 -32.96 -9.68 3.53
N PHE A 162 -32.06 -8.70 3.34
CA PHE A 162 -30.80 -8.58 4.11
C PHE A 162 -31.01 -8.60 5.61
N LYS A 163 -32.04 -7.89 6.09
CA LYS A 163 -32.40 -7.89 7.51
C LYS A 163 -32.79 -9.28 8.01
N GLN A 164 -33.54 -10.06 7.22
CA GLN A 164 -33.93 -11.43 7.58
C GLN A 164 -32.70 -12.35 7.70
N VAL A 165 -31.70 -12.17 6.83
CA VAL A 165 -30.43 -12.91 6.94
C VAL A 165 -29.73 -12.58 8.26
N ASN A 166 -29.65 -11.29 8.62
CA ASN A 166 -29.08 -10.86 9.90
C ASN A 166 -29.85 -11.41 11.10
N ASP A 167 -31.18 -11.39 11.05
CA ASP A 167 -32.04 -11.84 12.15
C ASP A 167 -31.98 -13.38 12.31
N THR A 168 -31.76 -14.13 11.23
CA THR A 168 -31.70 -15.60 11.23
C THR A 168 -30.31 -16.16 11.51
N TYR A 169 -29.28 -15.60 10.91
CA TYR A 169 -27.90 -16.14 10.93
C TYR A 169 -26.90 -15.21 11.63
N GLY A 170 -27.36 -14.09 12.17
CA GLY A 170 -26.52 -13.11 12.86
C GLY A 170 -25.80 -12.12 11.92
N HIS A 171 -25.25 -11.06 12.49
CA HIS A 171 -24.59 -9.98 11.73
C HIS A 171 -23.35 -10.44 10.93
N GLY A 172 -22.67 -11.48 11.41
CA GLY A 172 -21.53 -12.06 10.66
C GLY A 172 -21.94 -12.64 9.30
N ALA A 173 -23.16 -13.21 9.21
CA ALA A 173 -23.73 -13.70 7.96
C ALA A 173 -24.06 -12.56 7.00
N GLY A 174 -24.65 -11.48 7.51
CA GLY A 174 -24.88 -10.28 6.71
C GLY A 174 -23.59 -9.65 6.20
N ASP A 175 -22.55 -9.59 7.01
CA ASP A 175 -21.23 -9.10 6.60
C ASP A 175 -20.62 -9.98 5.48
N ALA A 176 -20.76 -11.30 5.58
CA ALA A 176 -20.31 -12.22 4.54
C ALA A 176 -21.08 -12.02 3.22
N LEU A 177 -22.39 -11.80 3.31
CA LEU A 177 -23.26 -11.52 2.17
C LEU A 177 -22.85 -10.20 1.48
N LEU A 178 -22.64 -9.12 2.25
CA LEU A 178 -22.17 -7.83 1.74
C LEU A 178 -20.81 -7.95 1.04
N LYS A 179 -19.86 -8.65 1.64
CA LYS A 179 -18.52 -8.88 1.05
C LYS A 179 -18.61 -9.66 -0.25
N THR A 180 -19.38 -10.75 -0.26
CA THR A 180 -19.55 -11.59 -1.45
C THR A 180 -20.19 -10.82 -2.59
N PHE A 181 -21.23 -10.02 -2.30
CA PHE A 181 -21.83 -9.16 -3.32
C PHE A 181 -20.86 -8.12 -3.84
N ALA A 182 -20.13 -7.42 -2.95
CA ALA A 182 -19.14 -6.42 -3.32
C ALA A 182 -18.03 -6.97 -4.24
N GLU A 183 -17.52 -8.17 -3.94
CA GLU A 183 -16.53 -8.84 -4.79
C GLU A 183 -17.07 -9.17 -6.18
N ARG A 184 -18.32 -9.63 -6.26
CA ARG A 184 -18.98 -9.91 -7.52
C ARG A 184 -19.25 -8.63 -8.31
N LEU A 185 -19.69 -7.57 -7.64
CA LEU A 185 -19.93 -6.27 -8.24
C LEU A 185 -18.64 -5.69 -8.84
N SER A 186 -17.53 -5.74 -8.09
CA SER A 186 -16.23 -5.31 -8.58
C SER A 186 -15.76 -6.09 -9.82
N LYS A 187 -16.06 -7.40 -9.91
CA LYS A 187 -15.73 -8.24 -11.07
C LYS A 187 -16.69 -8.02 -12.25
N ALA A 188 -17.93 -7.56 -11.98
CA ALA A 188 -18.93 -7.30 -13.00
C ALA A 188 -18.70 -5.95 -13.69
N THR A 189 -18.01 -5.01 -13.05
CA THR A 189 -17.72 -3.65 -13.53
C THR A 189 -16.33 -3.55 -14.15
N ARG A 190 -16.08 -2.51 -14.95
CA ARG A 190 -14.80 -2.25 -15.62
C ARG A 190 -13.93 -1.33 -14.74
N GLY A 191 -12.64 -1.20 -15.06
CA GLY A 191 -11.75 -0.28 -14.36
C GLY A 191 -12.12 1.21 -14.50
N SER A 192 -12.90 1.58 -15.51
CA SER A 192 -13.46 2.93 -15.68
C SER A 192 -14.68 3.19 -14.82
N ASP A 193 -15.39 2.12 -14.43
CA ASP A 193 -16.61 2.20 -13.64
C ASP A 193 -16.27 2.37 -12.16
N ALA A 194 -17.15 2.99 -11.40
CA ALA A 194 -16.96 3.16 -9.97
C ALA A 194 -18.11 2.47 -9.22
N SER A 195 -17.76 1.56 -8.31
CA SER A 195 -18.70 0.82 -7.47
C SER A 195 -18.51 1.18 -6.00
N ALA A 196 -19.60 1.44 -5.29
CA ALA A 196 -19.58 1.88 -3.92
C ALA A 196 -20.64 1.18 -3.08
N ARG A 197 -20.36 1.06 -1.78
CA ARG A 197 -21.41 0.83 -0.79
C ARG A 197 -22.05 2.16 -0.43
N TYR A 198 -23.33 2.33 -0.77
CA TYR A 198 -24.04 3.59 -0.66
C TYR A 198 -24.77 3.74 0.67
N GLY A 199 -25.27 2.65 1.23
CA GLY A 199 -25.97 2.55 2.51
C GLY A 199 -25.76 1.19 3.15
N GLY A 200 -26.55 0.81 4.12
CA GLY A 200 -26.44 -0.46 4.85
C GLY A 200 -26.29 -1.68 3.91
N ASP A 201 -27.30 -1.92 3.10
CA ASP A 201 -27.43 -2.99 2.11
C ASP A 201 -27.55 -2.45 0.67
N GLU A 202 -27.34 -1.16 0.50
CA GLU A 202 -27.43 -0.45 -0.79
C GLU A 202 -26.06 -0.25 -1.43
N PHE A 203 -26.00 -0.42 -2.76
CA PHE A 203 -24.79 -0.20 -3.55
C PHE A 203 -25.11 0.70 -4.76
N LEU A 204 -24.16 1.57 -5.10
CA LEU A 204 -24.24 2.45 -6.25
C LEU A 204 -23.10 2.15 -7.22
N VAL A 205 -23.44 2.06 -8.50
CA VAL A 205 -22.46 1.96 -9.58
C VAL A 205 -22.63 3.14 -10.53
N VAL A 206 -21.53 3.82 -10.83
CA VAL A 206 -21.42 4.88 -11.81
C VAL A 206 -20.71 4.30 -13.04
N LEU A 207 -21.35 4.39 -14.20
CA LEU A 207 -20.93 3.79 -15.46
C LEU A 207 -20.65 4.89 -16.50
N PRO A 208 -19.43 5.45 -16.54
CA PRO A 208 -19.05 6.42 -17.58
C PRO A 208 -19.07 5.77 -18.96
N GLU A 209 -19.46 6.56 -19.98
CA GLU A 209 -19.50 6.13 -21.38
C GLU A 209 -20.35 4.86 -21.61
N CYS A 210 -21.35 4.66 -20.74
CA CYS A 210 -22.25 3.52 -20.80
C CYS A 210 -23.62 3.98 -21.30
N LYS A 211 -24.08 3.38 -22.39
CA LYS A 211 -25.44 3.56 -22.91
C LYS A 211 -26.43 2.69 -22.14
N PRO A 212 -27.72 3.07 -22.07
CA PRO A 212 -28.75 2.32 -21.37
C PRO A 212 -28.80 0.82 -21.72
N GLU A 213 -28.62 0.48 -22.99
CA GLU A 213 -28.67 -0.90 -23.46
C GLU A 213 -27.55 -1.78 -22.84
N ASN A 214 -26.43 -1.17 -22.46
CA ASN A 214 -25.27 -1.88 -21.91
C ASN A 214 -25.37 -2.14 -20.40
N VAL A 215 -26.28 -1.47 -19.69
CA VAL A 215 -26.53 -1.67 -18.26
C VAL A 215 -26.93 -3.13 -17.99
N GLN A 216 -27.72 -3.72 -18.87
CA GLN A 216 -28.15 -5.13 -18.78
C GLN A 216 -26.98 -6.12 -18.72
N HIS A 217 -25.83 -5.79 -19.30
CA HIS A 217 -24.65 -6.65 -19.22
C HIS A 217 -24.07 -6.72 -17.80
N VAL A 218 -24.15 -5.62 -17.04
CA VAL A 218 -23.72 -5.61 -15.62
C VAL A 218 -24.71 -6.43 -14.80
N LEU A 219 -26.01 -6.21 -14.99
CA LEU A 219 -27.06 -6.93 -14.25
C LEU A 219 -26.97 -8.45 -14.46
N LYS A 220 -26.82 -8.92 -15.70
CA LYS A 220 -26.65 -10.34 -16.02
C LYS A 220 -25.45 -11.00 -15.35
N ARG A 221 -24.34 -10.28 -15.16
CA ARG A 221 -23.16 -10.82 -14.48
C ARG A 221 -23.37 -11.01 -12.98
N LEU A 222 -24.39 -10.37 -12.44
CA LEU A 222 -24.76 -10.45 -11.03
C LEU A 222 -25.92 -11.43 -10.76
N GLU A 223 -26.41 -12.13 -11.79
CA GLU A 223 -27.42 -13.17 -11.61
C GLU A 223 -26.80 -14.42 -10.96
N GLY A 224 -27.60 -15.10 -10.14
CA GLY A 224 -27.25 -16.41 -9.57
C GLY A 224 -26.11 -16.37 -8.55
N ILE A 225 -25.82 -15.23 -7.95
CA ILE A 225 -24.82 -15.14 -6.87
C ILE A 225 -25.31 -15.92 -5.66
N ARG A 226 -24.38 -16.66 -5.05
CA ARG A 226 -24.64 -17.41 -3.82
C ARG A 226 -23.50 -17.14 -2.83
N VAL A 227 -23.85 -17.24 -1.55
CA VAL A 227 -22.91 -17.12 -0.44
C VAL A 227 -23.02 -18.35 0.45
N GLU A 228 -21.88 -18.85 0.90
CA GLU A 228 -21.81 -19.94 1.87
C GLU A 228 -21.76 -19.38 3.29
N ILE A 229 -22.75 -19.71 4.11
CA ILE A 229 -22.88 -19.27 5.50
C ILE A 229 -23.18 -20.50 6.34
N GLU A 230 -22.31 -20.85 7.28
CA GLU A 230 -22.48 -21.97 8.22
C GLU A 230 -22.84 -23.30 7.53
N GLY A 231 -22.25 -23.58 6.36
CA GLY A 231 -22.54 -24.76 5.56
C GLY A 231 -23.83 -24.68 4.72
N HIS A 232 -24.53 -23.55 4.77
CA HIS A 232 -25.70 -23.27 3.93
C HIS A 232 -25.31 -22.41 2.73
N ASN A 233 -25.68 -22.85 1.54
CA ASN A 233 -25.42 -22.12 0.30
C ASN A 233 -26.64 -21.27 -0.06
N LEU A 234 -26.67 -20.02 0.46
CA LEU A 234 -27.78 -19.10 0.31
C LEU A 234 -27.70 -18.28 -0.99
N PRO A 235 -28.81 -18.10 -1.72
CA PRO A 235 -28.84 -17.19 -2.85
C PRO A 235 -28.79 -15.72 -2.36
N ILE A 236 -28.06 -14.89 -3.06
CA ILE A 236 -28.12 -13.42 -2.87
C ILE A 236 -29.16 -12.89 -3.84
N VAL A 237 -30.29 -12.46 -3.30
CA VAL A 237 -31.35 -11.82 -4.09
C VAL A 237 -31.12 -10.32 -4.09
N ILE A 238 -31.11 -9.72 -5.28
CA ILE A 238 -30.84 -8.30 -5.47
C ILE A 238 -31.97 -7.63 -6.22
N SER A 239 -32.37 -6.45 -5.82
CA SER A 239 -33.19 -5.53 -6.62
C SER A 239 -32.28 -4.45 -7.19
N ALA A 240 -32.55 -4.02 -8.41
CA ALA A 240 -31.77 -3.01 -9.10
C ALA A 240 -32.70 -1.99 -9.77
N GLY A 241 -32.31 -0.72 -9.71
CA GLY A 241 -32.87 0.36 -10.51
C GLY A 241 -31.76 1.14 -11.18
N TRP A 242 -31.98 1.59 -12.39
CA TRP A 242 -30.96 2.30 -13.13
C TRP A 242 -31.54 3.50 -13.88
N ALA A 243 -30.68 4.49 -14.16
CA ALA A 243 -31.04 5.64 -14.96
C ALA A 243 -29.82 6.11 -15.77
N ASP A 244 -30.08 6.66 -16.95
CA ASP A 244 -29.12 7.38 -17.77
C ASP A 244 -29.23 8.87 -17.54
N LEU A 245 -28.10 9.58 -17.62
CA LEU A 245 -28.05 11.03 -17.44
C LEU A 245 -28.80 11.75 -18.56
N LEU A 246 -29.74 12.63 -18.17
CA LEU A 246 -30.40 13.56 -19.08
C LEU A 246 -29.63 14.90 -19.14
N SER A 247 -29.76 15.62 -20.23
CA SER A 247 -29.11 16.92 -20.42
C SER A 247 -29.53 17.93 -19.35
N GLY A 248 -28.56 18.51 -18.63
CA GLY A 248 -28.79 19.48 -17.57
C GLY A 248 -29.32 18.91 -16.26
N GLU A 249 -29.30 17.58 -16.09
CA GLU A 249 -29.79 16.91 -14.89
C GLU A 249 -28.74 16.93 -13.76
N SER A 250 -29.17 17.16 -12.52
CA SER A 250 -28.28 17.06 -11.37
C SER A 250 -28.05 15.60 -10.93
N ALA A 251 -26.95 15.37 -10.17
CA ALA A 251 -26.68 14.06 -9.56
C ALA A 251 -27.85 13.58 -8.70
N LYS A 252 -28.49 14.51 -7.96
CA LYS A 252 -29.63 14.20 -7.10
C LYS A 252 -30.84 13.72 -7.89
N ASP A 253 -31.15 14.36 -9.02
CA ASP A 253 -32.31 14.02 -9.84
C ASP A 253 -32.08 12.68 -10.57
N LEU A 254 -30.87 12.46 -11.08
CA LEU A 254 -30.45 11.19 -11.69
C LEU A 254 -30.59 10.04 -10.70
N LEU A 255 -30.09 10.19 -9.47
CA LEU A 255 -30.20 9.17 -8.43
C LEU A 255 -31.66 8.96 -8.02
N ALA A 256 -32.48 10.00 -7.94
CA ALA A 256 -33.90 9.86 -7.64
C ALA A 256 -34.66 9.05 -8.69
N ARG A 257 -34.30 9.15 -9.98
CA ARG A 257 -34.89 8.30 -11.03
C ARG A 257 -34.45 6.85 -10.92
N ALA A 258 -33.19 6.61 -10.61
CA ALA A 258 -32.69 5.25 -10.38
C ALA A 258 -33.35 4.61 -9.14
N ASP A 259 -33.57 5.37 -8.07
CA ASP A 259 -34.26 4.92 -6.85
C ASP A 259 -35.74 4.60 -7.12
N ALA A 260 -36.44 5.45 -7.86
CA ALA A 260 -37.82 5.19 -8.27
C ALA A 260 -37.97 3.87 -9.04
N GLU A 261 -37.03 3.58 -9.93
CA GLU A 261 -37.02 2.31 -10.68
C GLU A 261 -36.70 1.12 -9.75
N LEU A 262 -35.73 1.26 -8.85
CA LEU A 262 -35.42 0.26 -7.83
C LEU A 262 -36.64 -0.07 -6.98
N TYR A 263 -37.36 0.93 -6.54
CA TYR A 263 -38.59 0.75 -5.78
C TYR A 263 -39.69 0.03 -6.58
N ALA A 264 -39.88 0.38 -7.85
CA ALA A 264 -40.80 -0.29 -8.74
C ALA A 264 -40.47 -1.79 -8.90
N ASN A 265 -39.18 -2.09 -9.08
CA ASN A 265 -38.67 -3.47 -9.20
C ASN A 265 -38.89 -4.27 -7.92
N LYS A 266 -38.63 -3.71 -6.73
CA LYS A 266 -38.92 -4.32 -5.43
C LYS A 266 -40.41 -4.67 -5.30
N ARG A 267 -41.30 -3.74 -5.61
CA ARG A 267 -42.74 -3.98 -5.53
C ARG A 267 -43.22 -5.08 -6.48
N ALA A 268 -42.71 -5.11 -7.71
CA ALA A 268 -43.04 -6.13 -8.69
C ALA A 268 -42.63 -7.54 -8.21
N LYS A 269 -41.46 -7.69 -7.60
CA LYS A 269 -40.99 -8.93 -7.01
C LYS A 269 -41.84 -9.38 -5.83
N SER A 270 -42.14 -8.50 -4.90
CA SER A 270 -42.98 -8.79 -3.74
C SER A 270 -44.39 -9.23 -4.16
N ALA A 271 -44.97 -8.61 -5.18
CA ALA A 271 -46.25 -8.99 -5.74
C ALA A 271 -46.22 -10.37 -6.46
N ALA A 272 -45.09 -10.72 -7.07
CA ALA A 272 -44.89 -12.05 -7.68
C ALA A 272 -44.77 -13.17 -6.63
N GLN A 273 -44.07 -12.88 -5.52
CA GLN A 273 -43.91 -13.83 -4.40
C GLN A 273 -45.20 -14.07 -3.60
N SER A 274 -46.10 -13.10 -3.54
CA SER A 274 -47.36 -13.17 -2.82
C SER A 274 -48.50 -13.86 -3.61
N ARG A 275 -48.30 -14.26 -4.87
CA ARG A 275 -49.29 -15.04 -5.62
C ARG A 275 -49.23 -16.49 -5.15
N PRO A 276 -50.36 -17.04 -4.55
CA PRO A 276 -50.42 -18.44 -4.21
C PRO A 276 -50.26 -19.27 -5.49
N VAL A 277 -49.38 -20.27 -5.44
CA VAL A 277 -49.29 -21.31 -6.50
C VAL A 277 -50.70 -21.93 -6.58
N ALA A 278 -51.41 -21.62 -7.66
CA ALA A 278 -52.65 -22.28 -7.96
C ALA A 278 -52.35 -23.76 -8.19
N SER A 279 -52.77 -24.56 -7.23
CA SER A 279 -52.72 -26.04 -7.22
C SER A 279 -53.63 -26.64 -8.30
#